data_c2419ee2b1d14aaa291f878ceebfa98b
#
_entry.id   c2419ee2b1d14aaa291f878ceebfa98b
#
_cell.length_a   1.000
_cell.length_b   1.000
_cell.length_c   1.000
_cell.angle_alpha   90.00
_cell.angle_beta   90.00
_cell.angle_gamma   90.00
#
_symmetry.space_group_name_H-M   'P 1'
#
loop_
_entity.id
_entity.type
_entity.pdbx_description
1 polymer ?
#
loop_
_entity_poly.entity_id
_entity_poly.type
_entity_poly.pdbx_seq_one_letter_code
_entity_poly.pdbx_strand_id
1 'polypeptide(L)'
;AVTENATVKRAQSQVEQVKNEYRLQKRDWWDYFRLNGNYAYGRYNVLNDNSTSFEDWYQSTTASSRHTFNVGASVSVSLSDLFNRPLRLKKYRYDIEQLQYSQEEVMEDRKLKVLNAYNAVTEQLATIKAKAESAALYNAQMKISENNFINGTIDIISLSLERSRRSTAVVQYEQARVSLHNSIILLEMLTNVKIIKDK
;
A
#
# COMPACT_ATOMS: atom_id res chain seq x y z
N ALA A 1 -3.07 7.34 -13.00
CA ALA A 1 -1.72 6.83 -12.73
C ALA A 1 -1.35 6.89 -11.23
N VAL A 2 -1.36 8.05 -10.57
CA VAL A 2 -0.97 8.18 -9.15
C VAL A 2 -1.95 7.45 -8.23
N THR A 3 -3.24 7.60 -8.45
CA THR A 3 -4.32 7.00 -7.64
C THR A 3 -4.45 5.48 -7.79
N GLU A 4 -3.95 4.92 -8.88
CA GLU A 4 -4.00 3.46 -9.13
C GLU A 4 -2.79 2.71 -8.58
N ASN A 5 -1.81 3.44 -8.06
CA ASN A 5 -0.62 2.83 -7.50
C ASN A 5 -0.93 2.01 -6.24
N ALA A 6 -0.27 0.86 -6.10
CA ALA A 6 -0.48 -0.06 -4.98
C ALA A 6 -0.18 0.57 -3.61
N THR A 7 0.84 1.45 -3.52
CA THR A 7 1.18 2.14 -2.27
C THR A 7 0.10 3.13 -1.85
N VAL A 8 -0.48 3.86 -2.80
CA VAL A 8 -1.59 4.80 -2.55
C VAL A 8 -2.85 4.04 -2.15
N LYS A 9 -3.19 2.94 -2.85
CA LYS A 9 -4.32 2.07 -2.50
C LYS A 9 -4.16 1.45 -1.11
N ARG A 10 -2.94 1.04 -0.76
CA ARG A 10 -2.65 0.53 0.59
C ARG A 10 -2.90 1.60 1.67
N ALA A 11 -2.40 2.81 1.49
CA ALA A 11 -2.62 3.91 2.42
C ALA A 11 -4.13 4.23 2.55
N GLN A 12 -4.88 4.24 1.45
CA GLN A 12 -6.32 4.41 1.46
C GLN A 12 -7.04 3.29 2.23
N SER A 13 -6.63 2.02 2.02
CA SER A 13 -7.20 0.88 2.74
C SER A 13 -6.94 0.96 4.24
N GLN A 14 -5.79 1.46 4.68
CA GLN A 14 -5.48 1.68 6.09
C GLN A 14 -6.40 2.73 6.72
N VAL A 15 -6.67 3.83 6.02
CA VAL A 15 -7.65 4.84 6.47
C VAL A 15 -9.05 4.22 6.65
N GLU A 16 -9.52 3.44 5.66
CA GLU A 16 -10.83 2.80 5.73
C GLU A 16 -10.90 1.73 6.82
N GLN A 17 -9.82 1.00 7.08
CA GLN A 17 -9.73 0.04 8.17
C GLN A 17 -9.99 0.74 9.52
N VAL A 18 -9.25 1.81 9.83
CA VAL A 18 -9.41 2.52 11.11
C VAL A 18 -10.76 3.23 11.20
N LYS A 19 -11.33 3.71 10.09
CA LYS A 19 -12.71 4.20 10.06
C LYS A 19 -13.73 3.11 10.43
N ASN A 20 -13.52 1.88 9.98
CA ASN A 20 -14.39 0.76 10.33
C ASN A 20 -14.22 0.37 11.81
N GLU A 21 -12.99 0.36 12.33
CA GLU A 21 -12.71 0.15 13.76
C GLU A 21 -13.39 1.23 14.62
N TYR A 22 -13.32 2.50 14.20
CA TYR A 22 -14.06 3.58 14.87
C TYR A 22 -15.58 3.34 14.87
N ARG A 23 -16.15 2.87 13.75
CA ARG A 23 -17.57 2.52 13.65
C ARG A 23 -17.95 1.35 14.56
N LEU A 24 -17.10 0.34 14.66
CA LEU A 24 -17.27 -0.78 15.58
C LEU A 24 -17.25 -0.28 17.03
N GLN A 25 -16.21 0.47 17.40
CA GLN A 25 -16.08 1.04 18.75
C GLN A 25 -17.27 1.95 19.13
N LYS A 26 -17.87 2.62 18.15
CA LYS A 26 -19.10 3.39 18.38
C LYS A 26 -20.30 2.49 18.68
N ARG A 27 -20.30 1.24 18.21
CA ARG A 27 -21.38 0.24 18.43
C ARG A 27 -21.16 -0.63 19.65
N ASP A 28 -20.00 -0.65 20.26
CA ASP A 28 -19.66 -1.51 21.41
C ASP A 28 -20.58 -1.31 22.63
N TRP A 29 -21.44 -0.28 22.63
CA TRP A 29 -22.45 -0.12 23.67
C TRP A 29 -23.48 -1.25 23.67
N TRP A 30 -23.64 -2.00 22.57
CA TRP A 30 -24.47 -3.19 22.52
C TRP A 30 -23.94 -4.31 23.39
N ASP A 31 -22.65 -4.36 23.66
CA ASP A 31 -22.00 -5.36 24.50
C ASP A 31 -22.41 -5.25 25.97
N TYR A 32 -23.00 -4.13 26.35
CA TYR A 32 -23.58 -3.96 27.68
C TYR A 32 -24.87 -4.75 27.87
N PHE A 33 -25.54 -5.15 26.79
CA PHE A 33 -26.78 -5.92 26.81
C PHE A 33 -26.45 -7.38 26.52
N ARG A 34 -26.76 -8.24 27.48
CA ARG A 34 -26.58 -9.69 27.33
C ARG A 34 -27.93 -10.38 27.42
N LEU A 35 -28.27 -11.19 26.43
CA LEU A 35 -29.38 -12.10 26.41
C LEU A 35 -28.85 -13.51 26.71
N ASN A 36 -29.38 -14.13 27.75
CA ASN A 36 -29.03 -15.48 28.15
C ASN A 36 -30.25 -16.39 27.98
N GLY A 37 -30.13 -17.45 27.23
CA GLY A 37 -31.13 -18.51 27.11
C GLY A 37 -30.51 -19.85 27.51
N ASN A 38 -31.07 -20.53 28.48
CA ASN A 38 -30.67 -21.85 28.87
C ASN A 38 -31.88 -22.80 28.81
N TYR A 39 -31.71 -23.91 28.10
CA TYR A 39 -32.64 -24.99 28.07
C TYR A 39 -31.95 -26.26 28.59
N ALA A 40 -32.50 -26.86 29.65
CA ALA A 40 -32.04 -28.10 30.22
C ALA A 40 -33.16 -29.14 30.26
N TYR A 41 -32.88 -30.31 29.75
CA TYR A 41 -33.71 -31.50 29.89
C TYR A 41 -32.97 -32.54 30.71
N GLY A 42 -33.58 -33.01 31.77
CA GLY A 42 -32.95 -33.98 32.61
C GLY A 42 -33.94 -34.72 33.49
N ARG A 43 -33.50 -35.88 33.99
CA ARG A 43 -34.19 -36.58 35.07
C ARG A 43 -33.63 -36.07 36.40
N TYR A 44 -34.49 -35.48 37.18
CA TYR A 44 -34.16 -35.00 38.52
C TYR A 44 -34.86 -35.86 39.54
N ASN A 45 -34.14 -36.30 40.55
CA ASN A 45 -34.72 -36.95 41.72
C ASN A 45 -35.28 -35.85 42.63
N VAL A 46 -36.58 -35.75 42.72
CA VAL A 46 -37.23 -34.82 43.63
C VAL A 46 -37.48 -35.54 44.93
N LEU A 47 -36.89 -35.02 46.00
CA LEU A 47 -37.22 -35.44 47.36
C LEU A 47 -38.63 -34.91 47.70
N ASN A 48 -39.56 -35.78 47.76
CA ASN A 48 -40.89 -35.44 48.22
C ASN A 48 -40.89 -35.47 49.76
N ASP A 49 -40.75 -34.32 50.38
CA ASP A 49 -40.90 -34.19 51.82
C ASP A 49 -42.40 -33.98 52.13
N ASN A 50 -43.07 -35.12 52.22
CA ASN A 50 -44.50 -35.13 52.58
C ASN A 50 -44.63 -35.71 54.02
N SER A 51 -43.80 -35.21 54.95
CA SER A 51 -43.82 -35.61 56.36
C SER A 51 -44.91 -34.89 57.12
N THR A 52 -46.14 -35.36 56.97
CA THR A 52 -47.23 -35.01 57.91
C THR A 52 -47.47 -36.09 59.00
N SER A 53 -46.63 -37.13 59.06
CA SER A 53 -46.76 -38.18 60.08
C SER A 53 -45.40 -38.70 60.48
N PHE A 54 -45.16 -38.89 61.79
CA PHE A 54 -43.95 -39.36 62.45
C PHE A 54 -43.58 -40.82 62.10
N GLU A 55 -44.34 -41.49 61.22
CA GLU A 55 -44.15 -42.94 60.92
C GLU A 55 -43.59 -43.22 59.51
N ASP A 56 -43.44 -42.22 58.60
CA ASP A 56 -42.93 -42.46 57.28
C ASP A 56 -41.51 -41.92 57.09
N TRP A 57 -40.53 -42.64 57.60
CA TRP A 57 -39.08 -42.38 57.36
C TRP A 57 -38.60 -42.88 55.99
N TYR A 58 -39.49 -43.08 55.01
CA TYR A 58 -39.11 -43.43 53.65
C TYR A 58 -39.05 -42.18 52.79
N GLN A 59 -37.83 -41.68 52.53
CA GLN A 59 -37.59 -40.72 51.47
C GLN A 59 -37.92 -41.38 50.13
N SER A 60 -39.10 -41.09 49.61
CA SER A 60 -39.48 -41.52 48.29
C SER A 60 -38.84 -40.60 47.25
N THR A 61 -37.82 -41.06 46.57
CA THR A 61 -37.24 -40.35 45.42
C THR A 61 -38.05 -40.70 44.19
N THR A 62 -38.86 -39.78 43.70
CA THR A 62 -39.56 -39.92 42.43
C THR A 62 -38.70 -39.33 41.31
N ALA A 63 -38.28 -40.14 40.38
CA ALA A 63 -37.57 -39.67 39.17
C ALA A 63 -38.57 -38.96 38.24
N SER A 64 -38.51 -37.65 38.19
CA SER A 64 -39.34 -36.84 37.31
C SER A 64 -38.53 -36.27 36.17
N SER A 65 -38.98 -36.46 34.92
CA SER A 65 -38.40 -35.80 33.76
C SER A 65 -38.90 -34.35 33.74
N ARG A 66 -37.97 -33.40 33.82
CA ARG A 66 -38.31 -31.99 33.85
C ARG A 66 -37.60 -31.22 32.72
N HIS A 67 -38.39 -30.44 32.01
CA HIS A 67 -37.89 -29.42 31.12
C HIS A 67 -37.71 -28.12 31.86
N THR A 68 -36.50 -27.58 31.89
CA THR A 68 -36.24 -26.26 32.49
C THR A 68 -35.85 -25.30 31.38
N PHE A 69 -36.62 -24.26 31.27
CA PHE A 69 -36.38 -23.18 30.31
C PHE A 69 -36.13 -21.90 31.12
N ASN A 70 -35.00 -21.27 30.88
CA ASN A 70 -34.66 -20.01 31.57
C ASN A 70 -34.20 -19.00 30.51
N VAL A 71 -34.87 -17.85 30.47
CA VAL A 71 -34.51 -16.70 29.62
C VAL A 71 -34.23 -15.52 30.54
N GLY A 72 -33.06 -14.95 30.40
CA GLY A 72 -32.65 -13.78 31.15
C GLY A 72 -32.08 -12.70 30.26
N ALA A 73 -32.34 -11.45 30.57
CA ALA A 73 -31.67 -10.30 30.02
C ALA A 73 -30.91 -9.58 31.13
N SER A 74 -29.64 -9.24 30.88
CA SER A 74 -28.82 -8.49 31.82
C SER A 74 -28.16 -7.31 31.16
N VAL A 75 -28.03 -6.20 31.90
CA VAL A 75 -27.27 -5.01 31.48
C VAL A 75 -26.08 -4.88 32.44
N SER A 76 -24.88 -4.88 31.89
CA SER A 76 -23.65 -4.74 32.66
C SER A 76 -22.78 -3.65 32.07
N VAL A 77 -22.59 -2.55 32.78
CA VAL A 77 -21.78 -1.41 32.34
C VAL A 77 -20.60 -1.26 33.30
N SER A 78 -19.39 -1.28 32.74
CA SER A 78 -18.16 -1.00 33.49
C SER A 78 -18.02 0.50 33.74
N LEU A 79 -17.72 0.91 34.97
CA LEU A 79 -17.41 2.31 35.31
C LEU A 79 -16.23 2.85 34.47
N SER A 80 -15.23 2.03 34.23
CA SER A 80 -14.08 2.40 33.40
C SER A 80 -14.50 2.73 31.95
N ASP A 81 -15.50 2.01 31.42
CA ASP A 81 -15.98 2.28 30.07
C ASP A 81 -16.76 3.58 29.97
N LEU A 82 -17.53 3.93 30.99
CA LEU A 82 -18.25 5.21 31.03
C LEU A 82 -17.29 6.42 30.90
N PHE A 83 -16.18 6.38 31.61
CA PHE A 83 -15.21 7.47 31.60
C PHE A 83 -14.23 7.43 30.43
N ASN A 84 -13.79 6.25 30.02
CA ASN A 84 -12.73 6.09 29.01
C ASN A 84 -13.28 6.03 27.58
N ARG A 85 -14.52 5.69 27.38
CA ARG A 85 -15.13 5.59 26.05
C ARG A 85 -15.03 6.87 25.23
N PRO A 86 -15.35 8.07 25.75
CA PRO A 86 -15.21 9.31 24.97
C PRO A 86 -13.75 9.58 24.57
N LEU A 87 -12.80 9.23 25.44
CA LEU A 87 -11.37 9.37 25.15
C LEU A 87 -10.92 8.37 24.07
N ARG A 88 -11.40 7.12 24.11
CA ARG A 88 -11.14 6.12 23.06
C ARG A 88 -11.69 6.58 21.70
N LEU A 89 -12.92 7.08 21.65
CA LEU A 89 -13.47 7.62 20.41
C LEU A 89 -12.73 8.84 19.89
N LYS A 90 -12.23 9.71 20.77
CA LYS A 90 -11.38 10.85 20.41
C LYS A 90 -10.05 10.38 19.86
N LYS A 91 -9.42 9.35 20.46
CA LYS A 91 -8.20 8.75 19.96
C LYS A 91 -8.38 8.23 18.53
N TYR A 92 -9.42 7.43 18.25
CA TYR A 92 -9.68 6.95 16.89
C TYR A 92 -9.86 8.07 15.86
N ARG A 93 -10.43 9.21 16.25
CA ARG A 93 -10.52 10.37 15.35
C ARG A 93 -9.14 10.92 14.99
N TYR A 94 -8.25 11.05 15.96
CA TYR A 94 -6.89 11.47 15.70
C TYR A 94 -6.09 10.43 14.90
N ASP A 95 -6.29 9.15 15.16
CA ASP A 95 -5.66 8.09 14.37
C ASP A 95 -6.12 8.14 12.89
N ILE A 96 -7.40 8.41 12.64
CA ILE A 96 -7.92 8.63 11.28
C ILE A 96 -7.28 9.85 10.63
N GLU A 97 -7.22 10.98 11.33
CA GLU A 97 -6.63 12.22 10.84
C GLU A 97 -5.14 12.03 10.52
N GLN A 98 -4.39 11.40 11.40
CA GLN A 98 -2.97 11.06 11.18
C GLN A 98 -2.79 10.18 9.92
N LEU A 99 -3.63 9.18 9.75
CA LEU A 99 -3.55 8.31 8.55
C LEU A 99 -3.97 9.03 7.26
N GLN A 100 -4.87 10.00 7.35
CA GLN A 100 -5.23 10.86 6.20
C GLN A 100 -4.04 11.72 5.77
N TYR A 101 -3.33 12.34 6.72
CA TYR A 101 -2.10 13.08 6.40
C TYR A 101 -1.00 12.16 5.85
N SER A 102 -0.83 10.96 6.39
CA SER A 102 0.11 9.98 5.85
C SER A 102 -0.27 9.54 4.43
N GLN A 103 -1.56 9.40 4.14
CA GLN A 103 -2.03 9.13 2.77
C GLN A 103 -1.71 10.28 1.82
N GLU A 104 -1.89 11.52 2.25
CA GLU A 104 -1.59 12.72 1.48
C GLU A 104 -0.09 12.82 1.19
N GLU A 105 0.76 12.60 2.21
CA GLU A 105 2.22 12.53 2.07
C GLU A 105 2.65 11.48 1.03
N VAL A 106 2.08 10.27 1.08
CA VAL A 106 2.36 9.22 0.10
C VAL A 106 1.95 9.63 -1.32
N MET A 107 0.84 10.35 -1.47
CA MET A 107 0.41 10.86 -2.76
C MET A 107 1.34 11.97 -3.29
N GLU A 108 1.79 12.87 -2.43
CA GLU A 108 2.73 13.94 -2.79
C GLU A 108 4.09 13.38 -3.17
N ASP A 109 4.64 12.46 -2.38
CA ASP A 109 5.90 11.76 -2.70
C ASP A 109 5.81 11.06 -4.06
N ARG A 110 4.67 10.43 -4.35
CA ARG A 110 4.46 9.81 -5.67
C ARG A 110 4.39 10.81 -6.81
N LYS A 111 3.71 11.95 -6.62
CA LYS A 111 3.68 13.03 -7.61
C LYS A 111 5.08 13.57 -7.88
N LEU A 112 5.86 13.78 -6.82
CA LEU A 112 7.24 14.26 -6.92
C LEU A 112 8.13 13.27 -7.70
N LYS A 113 8.01 11.96 -7.43
CA LYS A 113 8.75 10.93 -8.17
C LYS A 113 8.41 10.92 -9.66
N VAL A 114 7.13 11.07 -10.01
CA VAL A 114 6.70 11.16 -11.40
C VAL A 114 7.23 12.42 -12.06
N LEU A 115 7.18 13.57 -11.38
CA LEU A 115 7.72 14.83 -11.88
C LEU A 115 9.23 14.74 -12.13
N ASN A 116 9.98 14.17 -11.19
CA ASN A 116 11.43 14.00 -11.33
C ASN A 116 11.77 13.06 -12.50
N ALA A 117 11.03 11.97 -12.67
CA ALA A 117 11.22 11.09 -13.82
C ALA A 117 10.89 11.77 -15.16
N TYR A 118 9.86 12.60 -15.21
CA TYR A 118 9.52 13.42 -16.39
C TYR A 118 10.64 14.42 -16.71
N ASN A 119 11.14 15.13 -15.71
CA ASN A 119 12.25 16.08 -15.88
C ASN A 119 13.51 15.37 -16.37
N ALA A 120 13.82 14.19 -15.86
CA ALA A 120 14.94 13.38 -16.32
C ALA A 120 14.80 12.99 -17.80
N VAL A 121 13.62 12.60 -18.25
CA VAL A 121 13.36 12.33 -19.69
C VAL A 121 13.59 13.57 -20.53
N THR A 122 13.12 14.74 -20.09
CA THR A 122 13.27 16.00 -20.82
C THR A 122 14.76 16.40 -20.92
N GLU A 123 15.52 16.25 -19.86
CA GLU A 123 16.97 16.48 -19.81
C GLU A 123 17.71 15.54 -20.79
N GLN A 124 17.38 14.25 -20.77
CA GLN A 124 18.01 13.27 -21.64
C GLN A 124 17.66 13.50 -23.13
N LEU A 125 16.43 14.00 -23.41
CA LEU A 125 16.06 14.40 -24.77
C LEU A 125 16.91 15.58 -25.31
N ALA A 126 17.21 16.56 -24.47
CA ALA A 126 18.12 17.64 -24.84
C ALA A 126 19.55 17.14 -25.05
N THR A 127 20.01 16.28 -24.14
CA THR A 127 21.35 15.70 -24.16
C THR A 127 21.57 14.85 -25.42
N ILE A 128 20.63 13.96 -25.77
CA ILE A 128 20.79 13.09 -26.96
C ILE A 128 20.87 13.91 -28.25
N LYS A 129 20.09 14.99 -28.34
CA LYS A 129 20.14 15.90 -29.51
C LYS A 129 21.54 16.49 -29.67
N ALA A 130 22.11 17.06 -28.61
CA ALA A 130 23.44 17.65 -28.63
C ALA A 130 24.53 16.61 -28.96
N LYS A 131 24.41 15.39 -28.39
CA LYS A 131 25.35 14.29 -28.68
C LYS A 131 25.23 13.76 -30.10
N ALA A 132 24.03 13.70 -30.67
CA ALA A 132 23.81 13.33 -32.07
C ALA A 132 24.44 14.33 -33.03
N GLU A 133 24.29 15.62 -32.79
CA GLU A 133 24.95 16.68 -33.57
C GLU A 133 26.45 16.58 -33.49
N SER A 134 27.00 16.37 -32.30
CA SER A 134 28.43 16.16 -32.08
C SER A 134 28.96 14.93 -32.82
N ALA A 135 28.28 13.80 -32.74
CA ALA A 135 28.65 12.57 -33.44
C ALA A 135 28.60 12.74 -34.96
N ALA A 136 27.61 13.45 -35.48
CA ALA A 136 27.51 13.76 -36.90
C ALA A 136 28.64 14.66 -37.37
N LEU A 137 29.01 15.69 -36.59
CA LEU A 137 30.15 16.57 -36.89
C LEU A 137 31.45 15.81 -36.95
N TYR A 138 31.77 15.00 -35.91
CA TYR A 138 33.03 14.23 -35.90
C TYR A 138 33.05 13.13 -36.95
N ASN A 139 31.93 12.57 -37.38
CA ASN A 139 31.85 11.66 -38.51
C ASN A 139 32.17 12.38 -39.83
N ALA A 140 31.69 13.62 -40.04
CA ALA A 140 32.01 14.42 -41.20
C ALA A 140 33.51 14.83 -41.19
N GLN A 141 34.01 15.31 -40.06
CA GLN A 141 35.42 15.67 -39.87
C GLN A 141 36.36 14.50 -40.16
N MET A 142 35.99 13.29 -39.69
CA MET A 142 36.81 12.08 -39.94
C MET A 142 36.93 11.79 -41.43
N LYS A 143 35.86 11.93 -42.23
CA LYS A 143 35.92 11.74 -43.69
C LYS A 143 36.86 12.73 -44.37
N ILE A 144 36.84 14.00 -43.91
CA ILE A 144 37.76 15.03 -44.40
C ILE A 144 39.20 14.66 -44.05
N SER A 145 39.48 14.24 -42.81
CA SER A 145 40.79 13.85 -42.34
C SER A 145 41.32 12.59 -43.05
N GLU A 146 40.47 11.62 -43.38
CA GLU A 146 40.84 10.45 -44.20
C GLU A 146 41.30 10.86 -45.60
N ASN A 147 40.55 11.78 -46.27
CA ASN A 147 40.95 12.31 -47.58
C ASN A 147 42.24 13.11 -47.50
N ASN A 148 42.43 13.94 -46.47
CA ASN A 148 43.65 14.71 -46.25
C ASN A 148 44.90 13.80 -46.03
N PHE A 149 44.71 12.69 -45.32
CA PHE A 149 45.73 11.69 -45.11
C PHE A 149 46.12 11.00 -46.42
N ILE A 150 45.15 10.61 -47.24
CA ILE A 150 45.41 10.02 -48.58
C ILE A 150 46.14 10.99 -49.47
N ASN A 151 45.85 12.28 -49.38
CA ASN A 151 46.52 13.34 -50.15
C ASN A 151 47.87 13.76 -49.55
N GLY A 152 48.32 13.13 -48.42
CA GLY A 152 49.62 13.42 -47.77
C GLY A 152 49.63 14.77 -47.02
N THR A 153 48.51 15.41 -46.78
CA THR A 153 48.44 16.73 -46.11
C THR A 153 48.40 16.66 -44.59
N ILE A 154 48.11 15.49 -44.03
CA ILE A 154 48.16 15.21 -42.55
C ILE A 154 48.93 13.92 -42.30
N ASP A 155 49.53 13.83 -41.11
CA ASP A 155 50.29 12.64 -40.68
C ASP A 155 49.35 11.61 -39.99
N ILE A 156 49.87 10.41 -39.76
CA ILE A 156 49.14 9.30 -39.13
C ILE A 156 48.76 9.60 -37.68
N ILE A 157 49.50 10.44 -36.96
CA ILE A 157 49.21 10.83 -35.57
C ILE A 157 47.96 11.70 -35.55
N SER A 158 47.88 12.69 -36.43
CA SER A 158 46.73 13.56 -36.60
C SER A 158 45.50 12.77 -37.00
N LEU A 159 45.58 11.84 -37.94
CA LEU A 159 44.48 10.96 -38.31
C LEU A 159 44.02 10.08 -37.15
N SER A 160 44.97 9.52 -36.37
CA SER A 160 44.65 8.72 -35.20
C SER A 160 43.89 9.51 -34.11
N LEU A 161 44.30 10.79 -33.91
CA LEU A 161 43.61 11.70 -32.98
C LEU A 161 42.17 11.97 -33.42
N GLU A 162 41.93 12.25 -34.68
CA GLU A 162 40.58 12.48 -35.20
C GLU A 162 39.72 11.21 -35.11
N ARG A 163 40.27 10.03 -35.35
CA ARG A 163 39.60 8.74 -35.15
C ARG A 163 39.20 8.52 -33.70
N SER A 164 40.08 8.87 -32.75
CA SER A 164 39.77 8.80 -31.31
C SER A 164 38.64 9.75 -30.92
N ARG A 165 38.66 11.00 -31.41
CA ARG A 165 37.60 11.99 -31.18
C ARG A 165 36.24 11.51 -31.70
N ARG A 166 36.20 10.98 -32.93
CA ARG A 166 35.01 10.38 -33.51
C ARG A 166 34.50 9.22 -32.67
N SER A 167 35.40 8.29 -32.29
CA SER A 167 35.02 7.13 -31.47
C SER A 167 34.40 7.56 -30.14
N THR A 168 34.99 8.54 -29.46
CA THR A 168 34.49 9.09 -28.22
C THR A 168 33.09 9.72 -28.40
N ALA A 169 32.89 10.52 -29.46
CA ALA A 169 31.60 11.15 -29.74
C ALA A 169 30.49 10.11 -30.02
N VAL A 170 30.79 9.07 -30.78
CA VAL A 170 29.84 7.97 -31.06
C VAL A 170 29.50 7.22 -29.80
N VAL A 171 30.48 6.87 -28.95
CA VAL A 171 30.23 6.20 -27.66
C VAL A 171 29.33 7.07 -26.75
N GLN A 172 29.62 8.37 -26.67
CA GLN A 172 28.80 9.30 -25.89
C GLN A 172 27.37 9.41 -26.41
N TYR A 173 27.14 9.38 -27.71
CA TYR A 173 25.80 9.35 -28.30
C TYR A 173 25.06 8.06 -27.92
N GLU A 174 25.67 6.90 -28.04
CA GLU A 174 25.05 5.63 -27.67
C GLU A 174 24.77 5.56 -26.17
N GLN A 175 25.66 6.08 -25.32
CA GLN A 175 25.40 6.20 -23.88
C GLN A 175 24.18 7.09 -23.58
N ALA A 176 24.08 8.25 -24.25
CA ALA A 176 22.92 9.14 -24.09
C ALA A 176 21.63 8.47 -24.57
N ARG A 177 21.70 7.68 -25.64
CA ARG A 177 20.57 6.90 -26.16
C ARG A 177 20.05 5.88 -25.15
N VAL A 178 20.96 5.13 -24.52
CA VAL A 178 20.61 4.16 -23.46
C VAL A 178 20.06 4.87 -22.23
N SER A 179 20.65 6.00 -21.83
CA SER A 179 20.17 6.80 -20.69
C SER A 179 18.75 7.32 -20.91
N LEU A 180 18.45 7.83 -22.11
CA LEU A 180 17.10 8.26 -22.47
C LEU A 180 16.11 7.10 -22.41
N HIS A 181 16.47 5.94 -22.98
CA HIS A 181 15.62 4.76 -22.96
C HIS A 181 15.30 4.33 -21.53
N ASN A 182 16.29 4.27 -20.65
CA ASN A 182 16.10 3.93 -19.24
C ASN A 182 15.20 4.94 -18.51
N SER A 183 15.37 6.24 -18.78
CA SER A 183 14.52 7.29 -18.20
C SER A 183 13.07 7.16 -18.64
N ILE A 184 12.83 6.81 -19.91
CA ILE A 184 11.46 6.58 -20.42
C ILE A 184 10.82 5.35 -19.76
N ILE A 185 11.56 4.22 -19.66
CA ILE A 185 11.07 3.01 -18.99
C ILE A 185 10.72 3.33 -17.53
N LEU A 186 11.57 4.07 -16.83
CA LEU A 186 11.29 4.47 -15.44
C LEU A 186 9.98 5.29 -15.36
N LEU A 187 9.78 6.23 -16.27
CA LEU A 187 8.56 7.03 -16.32
C LEU A 187 7.34 6.16 -16.64
N GLU A 188 7.44 5.21 -17.57
CA GLU A 188 6.38 4.24 -17.87
C GLU A 188 6.01 3.39 -16.65
N MET A 189 7.02 2.86 -15.93
CA MET A 189 6.81 2.09 -14.70
C MET A 189 6.13 2.92 -13.60
N LEU A 190 6.50 4.19 -13.47
CA LEU A 190 5.94 5.08 -12.47
C LEU A 190 4.51 5.52 -12.81
N THR A 191 4.21 5.72 -14.08
CA THR A 191 2.90 6.20 -14.56
C THR A 191 1.94 5.07 -14.93
N ASN A 192 2.47 3.87 -15.14
CA ASN A 192 1.74 2.71 -15.70
C ASN A 192 1.09 3.04 -17.06
N VAL A 193 1.72 3.91 -17.83
CA VAL A 193 1.27 4.32 -19.18
C VAL A 193 2.41 4.04 -20.15
N LYS A 194 2.17 3.26 -21.21
CA LYS A 194 3.14 3.05 -22.27
C LYS A 194 3.29 4.35 -23.10
N ILE A 195 4.51 4.89 -23.14
CA ILE A 195 4.88 6.10 -23.88
C ILE A 195 5.44 5.69 -25.24
N ILE A 196 6.25 4.63 -25.28
CA ILE A 196 6.76 4.06 -26.52
C ILE A 196 5.71 3.08 -27.03
N LYS A 197 5.07 3.39 -28.15
CA LYS A 197 4.26 2.44 -28.89
C LYS A 197 5.20 1.49 -29.63
N ASP A 198 5.17 0.21 -29.30
CA ASP A 198 5.79 -0.80 -30.12
C ASP A 198 5.22 -0.72 -31.53
N LYS A 199 6.11 -0.51 -32.51
CA LYS A 199 5.75 -0.50 -33.94
C LYS A 199 5.77 -1.92 -34.46
#